data_21fdd8be029ef9b80c44cdc567b4d3de
#
_entry.id   21fdd8be029ef9b80c44cdc567b4d3de
#
_cell.length_a   1.000
_cell.length_b   1.000
_cell.length_c   1.000
_cell.angle_alpha   90.00
_cell.angle_beta   90.00
_cell.angle_gamma   90.00
#
_symmetry.space_group_name_H-M   'P 1'
#
loop_
_entity.id
_entity.type
_entity.pdbx_description
1 polymer ?
#
loop_
_entity_poly.entity_id
_entity_poly.type
_entity_poly.pdbx_seq_one_letter_code
_entity_poly.pdbx_strand_id
1 'polypeptide(L)'
;MPSNDNKWGIVYCPKSGAFRPQRKWEKVEKCLKDKNIDYDFVQSETSGSVERLVKMMINNGYKIIVVVGGDSALNEAVNCFMQTPKEMRDDISLGVIPNGLMNDFAHFWDMEDNDIEQAVETIAKHRVRKIDLGCIKYTNEKGEKCHRHFLNCISIGLVASVIQKRRKAQGAFLSKLSFIPSSLLMIFQRLEYKMRIKIDTDVIDRKVMTVCVGNAQGYGFTPSAVPYNGLLDVSVVYHPEVVQLVEGFYLLFSGKILNHRSVHPYRTQEIIVEKAERAQISVDGRLMNTPTGPFKIIVQQEVINFIIP
;
A
#
# COMPACT_ATOMS: atom_id res chain seq x y z
N MET A 1 -32.95 -6.23 12.90
CA MET A 1 -32.07 -5.07 13.16
C MET A 1 -32.33 -4.09 12.02
N PRO A 2 -32.33 -2.76 12.24
CA PRO A 2 -32.43 -1.83 11.11
C PRO A 2 -31.26 -2.10 10.16
N SER A 3 -31.52 -2.06 8.84
CA SER A 3 -30.47 -2.25 7.84
C SER A 3 -29.53 -1.05 7.89
N ASN A 4 -28.21 -1.31 7.91
CA ASN A 4 -27.18 -0.27 7.84
C ASN A 4 -26.75 0.03 6.38
N ASP A 5 -27.64 -0.20 5.42
CA ASP A 5 -27.29 -0.18 3.99
C ASP A 5 -26.76 1.18 3.51
N ASN A 6 -27.33 2.28 4.02
CA ASN A 6 -26.90 3.64 3.67
C ASN A 6 -26.04 4.31 4.72
N LYS A 7 -25.86 3.66 5.87
CA LYS A 7 -25.08 4.20 6.97
C LYS A 7 -23.61 3.88 6.80
N TRP A 8 -22.74 4.87 7.03
CA TRP A 8 -21.29 4.65 6.91
C TRP A 8 -20.73 4.03 8.18
N GLY A 9 -19.98 2.94 8.03
CA GLY A 9 -19.14 2.39 9.10
C GLY A 9 -17.73 2.96 8.99
N ILE A 10 -17.36 3.89 9.89
CA ILE A 10 -16.08 4.60 9.80
C ILE A 10 -15.07 4.02 10.78
N VAL A 11 -13.89 3.65 10.26
CA VAL A 11 -12.73 3.27 11.07
C VAL A 11 -11.71 4.41 11.06
N TYR A 12 -11.60 5.11 12.20
CA TYR A 12 -10.68 6.22 12.35
C TYR A 12 -9.34 5.78 12.94
N CYS A 13 -8.25 6.17 12.25
CA CYS A 13 -6.88 5.82 12.61
C CYS A 13 -6.08 7.07 13.03
N PRO A 14 -6.12 7.49 14.32
CA PRO A 14 -5.49 8.73 14.79
C PRO A 14 -3.97 8.73 14.67
N LYS A 15 -3.33 7.54 14.73
CA LYS A 15 -1.87 7.40 14.72
C LYS A 15 -1.26 7.33 13.32
N SER A 16 -2.05 7.41 12.26
CA SER A 16 -1.56 7.26 10.89
C SER A 16 -0.89 8.49 10.26
N GLY A 17 -0.38 9.42 11.03
CA GLY A 17 0.51 10.44 10.50
C GLY A 17 0.21 11.89 10.87
N ALA A 18 -0.84 12.19 11.61
CA ALA A 18 -1.20 13.55 11.97
C ALA A 18 -0.46 14.05 13.21
N PHE A 19 0.11 15.27 13.15
CA PHE A 19 0.65 15.96 14.32
C PHE A 19 -0.40 16.27 15.41
N ARG A 20 -1.71 16.28 15.04
CA ARG A 20 -2.84 16.54 15.93
C ARG A 20 -4.06 15.70 15.52
N PRO A 21 -4.11 14.43 15.90
CA PRO A 21 -5.16 13.49 15.45
C PRO A 21 -6.58 13.95 15.78
N GLN A 22 -6.82 14.49 16.99
CA GLN A 22 -8.14 14.96 17.41
C GLN A 22 -8.73 16.05 16.52
N ARG A 23 -7.92 17.07 16.17
CA ARG A 23 -8.39 18.16 15.28
C ARG A 23 -8.77 17.70 13.89
N LYS A 24 -8.18 16.59 13.41
CA LYS A 24 -8.53 16.06 12.09
C LYS A 24 -9.87 15.32 12.16
N TRP A 25 -10.14 14.58 13.22
CA TRP A 25 -11.45 13.96 13.43
C TRP A 25 -12.57 15.00 13.54
N GLU A 26 -12.38 16.05 14.32
CA GLU A 26 -13.35 17.14 14.45
C GLU A 26 -13.73 17.75 13.08
N LYS A 27 -12.78 17.90 12.17
CA LYS A 27 -13.05 18.37 10.80
C LYS A 27 -13.85 17.38 9.99
N VAL A 28 -13.49 16.08 10.06
CA VAL A 28 -14.23 15.00 9.39
C VAL A 28 -15.66 14.96 9.92
N GLU A 29 -15.83 14.94 11.23
CA GLU A 29 -17.14 14.90 11.90
C GLU A 29 -18.01 16.10 11.51
N LYS A 30 -17.44 17.31 11.52
CA LYS A 30 -18.15 18.50 11.07
C LYS A 30 -18.64 18.37 9.64
N CYS A 31 -17.76 17.95 8.72
CA CYS A 31 -18.10 17.78 7.32
C CYS A 31 -19.22 16.72 7.11
N LEU A 32 -19.19 15.62 7.87
CA LEU A 32 -20.24 14.60 7.83
C LEU A 32 -21.59 15.16 8.29
N LYS A 33 -21.59 15.94 9.38
CA LYS A 33 -22.81 16.60 9.92
C LYS A 33 -23.38 17.64 8.96
N ASP A 34 -22.50 18.50 8.39
CA ASP A 34 -22.90 19.54 7.45
C ASP A 34 -23.55 18.96 6.17
N LYS A 35 -23.15 17.75 5.79
CA LYS A 35 -23.70 17.01 4.64
C LYS A 35 -24.82 16.02 5.00
N ASN A 36 -25.28 15.99 6.26
CA ASN A 36 -26.30 15.07 6.77
C ASN A 36 -25.99 13.59 6.48
N ILE A 37 -24.73 13.19 6.57
CA ILE A 37 -24.32 11.79 6.42
C ILE A 37 -24.58 11.03 7.72
N ASP A 38 -25.32 9.92 7.64
CA ASP A 38 -25.51 9.02 8.79
C ASP A 38 -24.30 8.06 8.90
N TYR A 39 -23.70 7.99 10.08
CA TYR A 39 -22.51 7.19 10.31
C TYR A 39 -22.39 6.68 11.75
N ASP A 40 -21.71 5.57 11.89
CA ASP A 40 -21.09 5.15 13.15
C ASP A 40 -19.59 5.14 12.99
N PHE A 41 -18.85 5.46 14.03
CA PHE A 41 -17.40 5.39 13.96
C PHE A 41 -16.78 4.63 15.12
N VAL A 42 -15.62 4.04 14.85
CA VAL A 42 -14.76 3.41 15.85
C VAL A 42 -13.34 3.88 15.65
N GLN A 43 -12.63 4.07 16.74
CA GLN A 43 -11.25 4.52 16.73
C GLN A 43 -10.30 3.33 16.89
N SER A 44 -9.26 3.27 16.04
CA SER A 44 -8.20 2.28 16.17
C SER A 44 -7.21 2.66 17.29
N GLU A 45 -6.84 1.71 18.12
CA GLU A 45 -5.89 1.91 19.23
C GLU A 45 -4.44 1.72 18.78
N THR A 46 -4.20 0.71 17.95
CA THR A 46 -2.87 0.31 17.51
C THR A 46 -2.86 -0.07 16.01
N SER A 47 -1.66 -0.19 15.45
CA SER A 47 -1.52 -0.85 14.15
C SER A 47 -1.89 -2.34 14.31
N GLY A 48 -2.73 -2.86 13.41
CA GLY A 48 -3.29 -4.22 13.48
C GLY A 48 -4.71 -4.27 14.05
N SER A 49 -5.22 -3.18 14.65
CA SER A 49 -6.61 -3.14 15.13
C SER A 49 -7.62 -2.84 14.02
N VAL A 50 -7.19 -2.29 12.90
CA VAL A 50 -8.09 -1.90 11.78
C VAL A 50 -8.78 -3.12 11.19
N GLU A 51 -8.05 -4.20 10.96
CA GLU A 51 -8.61 -5.47 10.45
C GLU A 51 -9.76 -5.98 11.33
N ARG A 52 -9.57 -5.98 12.66
CA ARG A 52 -10.60 -6.38 13.62
C ARG A 52 -11.81 -5.46 13.59
N LEU A 53 -11.59 -4.14 13.52
CA LEU A 53 -12.66 -3.15 13.50
C LEU A 53 -13.46 -3.19 12.20
N VAL A 54 -12.78 -3.35 11.05
CA VAL A 54 -13.43 -3.54 9.75
C VAL A 54 -14.27 -4.83 9.76
N LYS A 55 -13.74 -5.93 10.30
CA LYS A 55 -14.50 -7.18 10.45
C LYS A 55 -15.77 -6.99 11.30
N MET A 56 -15.68 -6.21 12.37
CA MET A 56 -16.84 -5.86 13.20
C MET A 56 -17.87 -5.08 12.39
N MET A 57 -17.47 -4.08 11.59
CA MET A 57 -18.37 -3.33 10.72
C MET A 57 -19.06 -4.22 9.70
N ILE A 58 -18.30 -5.11 9.03
CA ILE A 58 -18.85 -6.10 8.08
C ILE A 58 -19.91 -6.99 8.76
N ASN A 59 -19.60 -7.52 9.94
CA ASN A 59 -20.51 -8.40 10.69
C ASN A 59 -21.78 -7.67 11.18
N ASN A 60 -21.69 -6.35 11.41
CA ASN A 60 -22.83 -5.50 11.75
C ASN A 60 -23.64 -5.03 10.53
N GLY A 61 -23.29 -5.50 9.31
CA GLY A 61 -24.10 -5.27 8.11
C GLY A 61 -23.87 -3.94 7.41
N TYR A 62 -22.77 -3.19 7.73
CA TYR A 62 -22.44 -1.96 6.99
C TYR A 62 -22.04 -2.29 5.56
N LYS A 63 -22.64 -1.56 4.61
CA LYS A 63 -22.37 -1.70 3.16
C LYS A 63 -21.37 -0.67 2.66
N ILE A 64 -21.18 0.42 3.39
CA ILE A 64 -20.18 1.47 3.10
C ILE A 64 -19.21 1.52 4.29
N ILE A 65 -17.97 1.08 4.07
CA ILE A 65 -16.92 1.08 5.08
C ILE A 65 -15.88 2.12 4.68
N VAL A 66 -15.61 3.07 5.58
CA VAL A 66 -14.71 4.19 5.34
C VAL A 66 -13.52 4.12 6.28
N VAL A 67 -12.31 4.12 5.72
CA VAL A 67 -11.08 4.20 6.50
C VAL A 67 -10.57 5.64 6.51
N VAL A 68 -10.59 6.28 7.68
CA VAL A 68 -9.91 7.57 7.90
C VAL A 68 -8.48 7.26 8.35
N GLY A 69 -7.57 7.11 7.38
CA GLY A 69 -6.24 6.58 7.63
C GLY A 69 -5.29 6.73 6.44
N GLY A 70 -4.11 6.13 6.54
CA GLY A 70 -3.14 6.05 5.44
C GLY A 70 -3.08 4.65 4.83
N ASP A 71 -2.17 4.43 3.88
CA ASP A 71 -2.01 3.18 3.12
C ASP A 71 -1.91 1.94 4.01
N SER A 72 -1.23 2.04 5.14
CA SER A 72 -1.11 0.93 6.11
C SER A 72 -2.46 0.52 6.71
N ALA A 73 -3.34 1.47 7.02
CA ALA A 73 -4.67 1.19 7.55
C ALA A 73 -5.57 0.63 6.45
N LEU A 74 -5.47 1.20 5.25
CA LEU A 74 -6.19 0.72 4.08
C LEU A 74 -5.76 -0.71 3.71
N ASN A 75 -4.46 -1.03 3.81
CA ASN A 75 -3.96 -2.40 3.62
C ASN A 75 -4.55 -3.39 4.63
N GLU A 76 -4.71 -3.02 5.91
CA GLU A 76 -5.39 -3.87 6.88
C GLU A 76 -6.86 -4.10 6.51
N ALA A 77 -7.55 -3.04 6.09
CA ALA A 77 -8.94 -3.13 5.65
C ALA A 77 -9.12 -4.09 4.47
N VAL A 78 -8.32 -3.96 3.40
CA VAL A 78 -8.43 -4.87 2.24
C VAL A 78 -8.08 -6.31 2.59
N ASN A 79 -7.13 -6.56 3.48
CA ASN A 79 -6.83 -7.92 3.92
C ASN A 79 -8.00 -8.53 4.71
N CYS A 80 -8.74 -7.73 5.51
CA CYS A 80 -9.99 -8.16 6.14
C CYS A 80 -11.07 -8.47 5.09
N PHE A 81 -11.26 -7.60 4.09
CA PHE A 81 -12.19 -7.84 2.98
C PHE A 81 -11.87 -9.16 2.25
N MET A 82 -10.60 -9.45 2.00
CA MET A 82 -10.19 -10.67 1.31
C MET A 82 -10.37 -11.95 2.14
N GLN A 83 -10.51 -11.83 3.47
CA GLN A 83 -10.90 -12.94 4.36
C GLN A 83 -12.43 -13.11 4.46
N THR A 84 -13.19 -12.12 3.98
CA THR A 84 -14.66 -12.15 3.98
C THR A 84 -15.16 -12.97 2.78
N PRO A 85 -16.20 -13.81 2.94
CA PRO A 85 -16.81 -14.55 1.83
C PRO A 85 -17.17 -13.61 0.66
N LYS A 86 -16.98 -14.10 -0.57
CA LYS A 86 -17.12 -13.27 -1.77
C LYS A 86 -18.50 -12.65 -1.88
N GLU A 87 -19.55 -13.41 -1.56
CA GLU A 87 -20.95 -12.97 -1.64
C GLU A 87 -21.20 -11.76 -0.73
N MET A 88 -20.63 -11.75 0.48
CA MET A 88 -20.72 -10.60 1.39
C MET A 88 -19.85 -9.43 0.93
N ARG A 89 -18.64 -9.72 0.45
CA ARG A 89 -17.68 -8.71 0.01
C ARG A 89 -18.15 -7.95 -1.23
N ASP A 90 -18.81 -8.63 -2.17
CA ASP A 90 -19.32 -8.02 -3.40
C ASP A 90 -20.44 -6.98 -3.14
N ASP A 91 -21.04 -7.00 -1.95
CA ASP A 91 -22.06 -6.05 -1.49
C ASP A 91 -21.49 -4.86 -0.70
N ILE A 92 -20.21 -4.84 -0.42
CA ILE A 92 -19.58 -3.84 0.45
C ILE A 92 -18.64 -2.97 -0.37
N SER A 93 -18.73 -1.65 -0.17
CA SER A 93 -17.84 -0.67 -0.80
C SER A 93 -16.87 -0.10 0.22
N LEU A 94 -15.60 0.04 -0.17
CA LEU A 94 -14.54 0.62 0.63
C LEU A 94 -14.23 2.04 0.17
N GLY A 95 -14.31 2.99 1.10
CA GLY A 95 -13.89 4.38 0.90
C GLY A 95 -12.68 4.74 1.76
N VAL A 96 -11.97 5.80 1.38
CA VAL A 96 -10.85 6.33 2.15
C VAL A 96 -10.96 7.85 2.33
N ILE A 97 -10.65 8.33 3.53
CA ILE A 97 -10.35 9.73 3.81
C ILE A 97 -8.86 9.77 4.18
N PRO A 98 -8.01 10.39 3.34
CA PRO A 98 -6.56 10.36 3.53
C PRO A 98 -6.12 10.97 4.85
N ASN A 99 -5.43 10.21 5.69
CA ASN A 99 -4.92 10.64 7.00
C ASN A 99 -3.55 10.02 7.33
N GLY A 100 -2.80 9.58 6.33
CA GLY A 100 -1.46 9.01 6.48
C GLY A 100 -0.35 10.01 6.18
N LEU A 101 0.87 9.48 6.05
CA LEU A 101 2.07 10.26 5.67
C LEU A 101 2.28 10.34 4.16
N MET A 102 1.95 9.29 3.44
CA MET A 102 2.17 9.17 1.99
C MET A 102 0.85 9.17 1.24
N ASN A 103 -0.11 8.34 1.66
CA ASN A 103 -1.44 8.18 1.04
C ASN A 103 -1.38 7.90 -0.46
N ASP A 104 -0.39 7.11 -0.89
CA ASP A 104 -0.09 6.84 -2.30
C ASP A 104 -1.33 6.33 -3.05
N PHE A 105 -2.13 5.46 -2.41
CA PHE A 105 -3.33 4.92 -3.02
C PHE A 105 -4.44 5.97 -3.21
N ALA A 106 -4.61 6.87 -2.24
CA ALA A 106 -5.58 7.96 -2.36
C ALA A 106 -5.13 8.97 -3.43
N HIS A 107 -3.84 9.30 -3.48
CA HIS A 107 -3.27 10.20 -4.49
C HIS A 107 -3.40 9.63 -5.91
N PHE A 108 -3.35 8.31 -6.09
CA PHE A 108 -3.64 7.68 -7.39
C PHE A 108 -5.04 8.06 -7.91
N TRP A 109 -5.99 8.31 -7.02
CA TRP A 109 -7.35 8.74 -7.34
C TRP A 109 -7.55 10.26 -7.22
N ASP A 110 -6.50 11.06 -7.28
CA ASP A 110 -6.53 12.53 -7.15
C ASP A 110 -7.21 13.03 -5.86
N MET A 111 -7.12 12.23 -4.77
CA MET A 111 -7.62 12.59 -3.45
C MET A 111 -6.50 13.20 -2.62
N GLU A 112 -6.60 14.48 -2.28
CA GLU A 112 -5.56 15.21 -1.55
C GLU A 112 -5.63 15.01 -0.02
N ASP A 113 -4.46 15.09 0.65
CA ASP A 113 -4.30 14.81 2.09
C ASP A 113 -5.12 15.70 3.02
N ASN A 114 -5.40 16.91 2.60
CA ASN A 114 -6.04 17.94 3.44
C ASN A 114 -7.44 18.32 2.96
N ASP A 115 -7.89 17.78 1.85
CA ASP A 115 -9.22 18.03 1.30
C ASP A 115 -10.24 17.00 1.80
N ILE A 116 -10.64 17.18 3.07
CA ILE A 116 -11.64 16.31 3.70
C ILE A 116 -12.99 16.45 3.00
N GLU A 117 -13.32 17.64 2.50
CA GLU A 117 -14.60 17.89 1.84
C GLU A 117 -14.69 17.12 0.53
N GLN A 118 -13.65 17.18 -0.30
CA GLN A 118 -13.55 16.36 -1.52
C GLN A 118 -13.68 14.86 -1.20
N ALA A 119 -12.97 14.37 -0.18
CA ALA A 119 -13.02 12.96 0.18
C ALA A 119 -14.42 12.52 0.63
N VAL A 120 -15.09 13.30 1.47
CA VAL A 120 -16.47 13.01 1.91
C VAL A 120 -17.44 13.09 0.75
N GLU A 121 -17.32 14.08 -0.14
CA GLU A 121 -18.15 14.17 -1.34
C GLU A 121 -17.97 13.00 -2.30
N THR A 122 -16.72 12.58 -2.49
CA THR A 122 -16.40 11.39 -3.28
C THR A 122 -17.14 10.16 -2.74
N ILE A 123 -17.07 9.94 -1.43
CA ILE A 123 -17.74 8.79 -0.81
C ILE A 123 -19.26 8.95 -0.90
N ALA A 124 -19.81 10.15 -0.71
CA ALA A 124 -21.26 10.41 -0.80
C ALA A 124 -21.81 10.21 -2.22
N LYS A 125 -21.03 10.52 -3.26
CA LYS A 125 -21.42 10.22 -4.67
C LYS A 125 -21.48 8.74 -4.95
N HIS A 126 -20.82 7.91 -4.15
CA HIS A 126 -20.83 6.45 -4.18
C HIS A 126 -20.56 5.86 -5.58
N ARG A 127 -19.63 6.45 -6.32
CA ARG A 127 -19.16 5.87 -7.57
C ARG A 127 -18.19 4.73 -7.26
N VAL A 128 -18.59 3.52 -7.58
CA VAL A 128 -17.83 2.31 -7.23
C VAL A 128 -17.11 1.76 -8.45
N ARG A 129 -15.84 1.43 -8.28
CA ARG A 129 -15.05 0.67 -9.24
C ARG A 129 -14.50 -0.59 -8.60
N LYS A 130 -14.58 -1.71 -9.29
CA LYS A 130 -13.86 -2.91 -8.89
C LYS A 130 -12.38 -2.72 -9.16
N ILE A 131 -11.57 -2.94 -8.12
CA ILE A 131 -10.11 -2.81 -8.19
C ILE A 131 -9.42 -4.16 -8.01
N ASP A 132 -8.23 -4.22 -8.60
CA ASP A 132 -7.31 -5.33 -8.45
C ASP A 132 -6.52 -5.20 -7.15
N LEU A 133 -6.03 -6.32 -6.63
CA LEU A 133 -5.05 -6.38 -5.56
C LEU A 133 -3.87 -7.24 -5.98
N GLY A 134 -2.68 -6.82 -5.61
CA GLY A 134 -1.55 -7.72 -5.62
C GLY A 134 -1.61 -8.67 -4.41
N CYS A 135 -1.08 -9.88 -4.56
CA CYS A 135 -1.05 -10.89 -3.51
C CYS A 135 0.29 -11.62 -3.51
N ILE A 136 1.01 -11.57 -2.39
CA ILE A 136 2.16 -12.43 -2.17
C ILE A 136 1.72 -13.74 -1.51
N LYS A 137 2.13 -14.88 -2.09
CA LYS A 137 1.92 -16.24 -1.56
C LYS A 137 3.27 -16.83 -1.20
N TYR A 138 3.43 -17.27 0.04
CA TYR A 138 4.71 -17.74 0.58
C TYR A 138 4.52 -18.81 1.64
N THR A 139 5.63 -19.47 2.00
CA THR A 139 5.68 -20.39 3.14
C THR A 139 6.42 -19.69 4.28
N ASN A 140 5.83 -19.69 5.48
CA ASN A 140 6.47 -19.11 6.66
C ASN A 140 7.49 -20.08 7.29
N GLU A 141 8.18 -19.62 8.34
CA GLU A 141 9.20 -20.40 9.06
C GLU A 141 8.66 -21.69 9.69
N LYS A 142 7.35 -21.78 9.90
CA LYS A 142 6.68 -22.99 10.43
C LYS A 142 6.25 -23.96 9.34
N GLY A 143 6.53 -23.66 8.06
CA GLY A 143 6.09 -24.47 6.92
C GLY A 143 4.64 -24.25 6.50
N GLU A 144 3.95 -23.25 7.05
CA GLU A 144 2.56 -22.96 6.74
C GLU A 144 2.46 -22.09 5.48
N LYS A 145 1.50 -22.37 4.60
CA LYS A 145 1.19 -21.56 3.43
C LYS A 145 0.47 -20.29 3.87
N CYS A 146 1.07 -19.16 3.59
CA CYS A 146 0.57 -17.83 3.93
C CYS A 146 0.35 -17.00 2.68
N HIS A 147 -0.50 -15.99 2.78
CA HIS A 147 -0.67 -14.97 1.75
C HIS A 147 -0.93 -13.61 2.37
N ARG A 148 -0.62 -12.55 1.63
CA ARG A 148 -0.92 -11.18 2.02
C ARG A 148 -1.21 -10.33 0.79
N HIS A 149 -2.27 -9.55 0.85
CA HIS A 149 -2.66 -8.64 -0.23
C HIS A 149 -2.04 -7.26 -0.06
N PHE A 150 -1.87 -6.56 -1.16
CA PHE A 150 -1.38 -5.19 -1.20
C PHE A 150 -2.14 -4.37 -2.25
N LEU A 151 -2.32 -3.09 -1.93
CA LEU A 151 -2.94 -2.08 -2.80
C LEU A 151 -1.91 -1.40 -3.67
N ASN A 152 -0.82 -0.93 -3.06
CA ASN A 152 0.20 -0.15 -3.74
C ASN A 152 1.31 -1.05 -4.28
N CYS A 153 2.21 -1.52 -3.42
CA CYS A 153 3.36 -2.28 -3.90
C CYS A 153 4.01 -3.20 -2.87
N ILE A 154 4.75 -4.17 -3.39
CA ILE A 154 5.79 -4.91 -2.66
C ILE A 154 7.16 -4.36 -3.09
N SER A 155 8.03 -4.16 -2.11
CA SER A 155 9.45 -3.86 -2.33
C SER A 155 10.33 -4.94 -1.74
N ILE A 156 11.33 -5.39 -2.50
CA ILE A 156 12.30 -6.43 -2.10
C ILE A 156 13.70 -5.82 -2.22
N GLY A 157 14.49 -5.82 -1.14
CA GLY A 157 15.85 -5.30 -1.11
C GLY A 157 15.97 -3.89 -0.53
N LEU A 158 16.66 -2.96 -1.24
CA LEU A 158 17.04 -1.66 -0.68
C LEU A 158 15.86 -0.83 -0.19
N VAL A 159 14.80 -0.69 -0.98
CA VAL A 159 13.62 0.11 -0.59
C VAL A 159 12.99 -0.41 0.70
N ALA A 160 12.83 -1.73 0.83
CA ALA A 160 12.34 -2.34 2.06
C ALA A 160 13.29 -2.09 3.25
N SER A 161 14.60 -2.11 3.03
CA SER A 161 15.61 -1.84 4.06
C SER A 161 15.57 -0.38 4.53
N VAL A 162 15.30 0.58 3.63
CA VAL A 162 15.07 1.99 3.97
C VAL A 162 13.81 2.15 4.84
N ILE A 163 12.73 1.49 4.48
CA ILE A 163 11.49 1.46 5.27
C ILE A 163 11.74 0.91 6.68
N GLN A 164 12.55 -0.15 6.80
CA GLN A 164 12.94 -0.72 8.09
C GLN A 164 13.67 0.28 8.98
N LYS A 165 14.68 0.96 8.44
CA LYS A 165 15.45 1.96 9.20
C LYS A 165 14.60 3.13 9.63
N ARG A 166 13.71 3.61 8.75
CA ARG A 166 12.76 4.68 9.07
C ARG A 166 11.87 4.31 10.26
N ARG A 167 11.31 3.10 10.29
CA ARG A 167 10.46 2.64 11.40
C ARG A 167 11.21 2.59 12.73
N LYS A 168 12.48 2.19 12.73
CA LYS A 168 13.33 2.21 13.92
C LYS A 168 13.65 3.63 14.41
N ALA A 169 13.66 4.61 13.51
CA ALA A 169 13.95 6.02 13.81
C ALA A 169 12.72 6.85 14.20
N GLN A 170 11.51 6.30 14.15
CA GLN A 170 10.25 7.01 14.43
C GLN A 170 10.08 7.52 15.86
N GLY A 171 11.03 7.28 16.78
CA GLY A 171 11.11 7.92 18.10
C GLY A 171 11.79 9.29 18.14
N ALA A 172 12.39 9.75 17.04
CA ALA A 172 13.12 11.02 16.97
C ALA A 172 12.33 12.05 16.15
N PHE A 173 12.24 13.26 16.68
CA PHE A 173 11.51 14.44 16.17
C PHE A 173 11.77 14.86 14.70
N LEU A 174 12.64 14.17 13.96
CA LEU A 174 13.19 14.53 12.64
C LEU A 174 12.73 13.63 11.48
N SER A 175 11.55 13.01 11.54
CA SER A 175 11.19 11.90 10.65
C SER A 175 11.05 12.26 9.15
N LYS A 176 10.71 13.49 8.78
CA LYS A 176 10.64 13.91 7.35
C LYS A 176 12.01 14.30 6.78
N LEU A 177 12.85 14.97 7.57
CA LEU A 177 14.21 15.38 7.16
C LEU A 177 15.23 14.24 7.20
N SER A 178 15.00 13.19 8.01
CA SER A 178 15.94 12.06 8.13
C SER A 178 15.79 11.00 7.05
N PHE A 179 14.70 11.02 6.29
CA PHE A 179 14.47 10.05 5.21
C PHE A 179 15.46 10.21 4.06
N ILE A 180 15.69 11.44 3.62
CA ILE A 180 16.59 11.73 2.48
C ILE A 180 18.05 11.35 2.81
N PRO A 181 18.65 11.80 3.93
CA PRO A 181 20.02 11.41 4.28
C PRO A 181 20.20 9.91 4.50
N SER A 182 19.23 9.26 5.14
CA SER A 182 19.31 7.81 5.40
C SER A 182 19.21 6.98 4.12
N SER A 183 18.35 7.39 3.20
CA SER A 183 18.19 6.74 1.89
C SER A 183 19.44 6.93 1.03
N LEU A 184 20.00 8.13 0.99
CA LEU A 184 21.28 8.43 0.32
C LEU A 184 22.40 7.57 0.87
N LEU A 185 22.56 7.53 2.21
CA LEU A 185 23.62 6.73 2.84
C LEU A 185 23.52 5.24 2.47
N MET A 186 22.32 4.68 2.41
CA MET A 186 22.13 3.27 2.06
C MET A 186 22.42 3.00 0.57
N ILE A 187 22.14 3.95 -0.29
CA ILE A 187 22.48 3.84 -1.72
C ILE A 187 24.00 3.89 -1.90
N PHE A 188 24.69 4.77 -1.18
CA PHE A 188 26.15 4.83 -1.17
C PHE A 188 26.81 3.56 -0.60
N GLN A 189 26.13 2.81 0.29
CA GLN A 189 26.63 1.53 0.81
C GLN A 189 26.62 0.39 -0.23
N ARG A 190 26.18 0.64 -1.45
CA ARG A 190 26.11 -0.33 -2.56
C ARG A 190 25.47 -1.65 -2.14
N LEU A 191 24.32 -1.58 -1.45
CA LEU A 191 23.60 -2.77 -1.02
C LEU A 191 23.01 -3.48 -2.26
N GLU A 192 23.53 -4.66 -2.53
CA GLU A 192 23.07 -5.55 -3.58
C GLU A 192 22.67 -6.89 -2.98
N TYR A 193 21.65 -7.49 -3.54
CA TYR A 193 21.11 -8.77 -3.11
C TYR A 193 21.18 -9.76 -4.25
N LYS A 194 21.69 -10.96 -4.01
CA LYS A 194 21.64 -12.03 -5.00
C LYS A 194 20.20 -12.52 -5.08
N MET A 195 19.60 -12.33 -6.25
CA MET A 195 18.21 -12.71 -6.51
C MET A 195 18.09 -13.59 -7.73
N ARG A 196 17.18 -14.57 -7.66
CA ARG A 196 16.73 -15.34 -8.81
C ARG A 196 15.21 -15.18 -8.92
N ILE A 197 14.79 -14.55 -10.02
CA ILE A 197 13.42 -14.11 -10.24
C ILE A 197 13.00 -14.54 -11.64
N LYS A 198 11.78 -15.08 -11.74
CA LYS A 198 11.12 -15.38 -13.01
C LYS A 198 9.98 -14.40 -13.23
N ILE A 199 9.98 -13.75 -14.38
CA ILE A 199 8.95 -12.84 -14.83
C ILE A 199 8.60 -13.28 -16.26
N ASP A 200 7.41 -13.85 -16.43
CA ASP A 200 6.99 -14.49 -17.69
C ASP A 200 8.06 -15.50 -18.20
N THR A 201 8.67 -15.24 -19.34
CA THR A 201 9.73 -16.05 -19.93
C THR A 201 11.13 -15.68 -19.45
N ASP A 202 11.29 -14.54 -18.81
CA ASP A 202 12.58 -14.02 -18.39
C ASP A 202 13.02 -14.57 -17.03
N VAL A 203 14.29 -14.96 -16.96
CA VAL A 203 14.95 -15.39 -15.73
C VAL A 203 16.07 -14.42 -15.39
N ILE A 204 15.92 -13.73 -14.27
CA ILE A 204 16.94 -12.83 -13.73
C ILE A 204 17.68 -13.57 -12.62
N ASP A 205 18.95 -13.93 -12.84
CA ASP A 205 19.82 -14.56 -11.83
C ASP A 205 21.10 -13.74 -11.68
N ARG A 206 21.00 -12.67 -10.88
CA ARG A 206 22.11 -11.75 -10.66
C ARG A 206 21.92 -10.91 -9.39
N LYS A 207 22.90 -10.05 -9.11
CA LYS A 207 22.80 -9.05 -8.04
C LYS A 207 21.87 -7.92 -8.47
N VAL A 208 20.91 -7.60 -7.59
CA VAL A 208 19.86 -6.60 -7.79
C VAL A 208 19.86 -5.67 -6.56
N MET A 209 19.72 -4.39 -6.76
CA MET A 209 19.60 -3.42 -5.68
C MET A 209 18.22 -3.48 -5.02
N THR A 210 17.18 -3.44 -5.83
CA THR A 210 15.79 -3.56 -5.37
C THR A 210 14.89 -4.05 -6.49
N VAL A 211 13.79 -4.73 -6.11
CA VAL A 211 12.67 -5.06 -6.98
C VAL A 211 11.43 -4.44 -6.36
N CYS A 212 10.69 -3.66 -7.14
CA CYS A 212 9.39 -3.12 -6.77
C CYS A 212 8.32 -3.70 -7.68
N VAL A 213 7.26 -4.24 -7.09
CA VAL A 213 6.12 -4.83 -7.79
C VAL A 213 4.89 -4.04 -7.39
N GLY A 214 4.36 -3.24 -8.30
CA GLY A 214 3.24 -2.33 -8.07
C GLY A 214 1.94 -2.84 -8.66
N ASN A 215 0.89 -2.76 -7.87
CA ASN A 215 -0.50 -2.84 -8.31
C ASN A 215 -1.07 -1.43 -8.56
N ALA A 216 -0.57 -0.45 -7.77
CA ALA A 216 -0.73 0.98 -7.99
C ALA A 216 0.64 1.67 -7.90
N GLN A 217 0.66 3.00 -7.98
CA GLN A 217 1.89 3.78 -7.89
C GLN A 217 2.56 3.57 -6.51
N GLY A 218 3.65 2.83 -6.48
CA GLY A 218 4.36 2.47 -5.25
C GLY A 218 5.69 3.19 -5.11
N TYR A 219 5.82 4.08 -4.12
CA TYR A 219 7.07 4.80 -3.79
C TYR A 219 7.79 5.42 -4.99
N GLY A 220 7.07 5.76 -6.06
CA GLY A 220 7.62 6.30 -7.30
C GLY A 220 8.35 5.28 -8.20
N PHE A 221 8.50 4.01 -7.81
CA PHE A 221 9.19 2.99 -8.60
C PHE A 221 8.29 2.29 -9.62
N THR A 222 6.97 2.37 -9.46
CA THR A 222 5.99 1.81 -10.41
C THR A 222 4.97 2.88 -10.83
N PRO A 223 5.44 3.99 -11.47
CA PRO A 223 4.61 5.16 -11.73
C PRO A 223 3.47 4.90 -12.72
N SER A 224 3.57 3.86 -13.54
CA SER A 224 2.56 3.48 -14.54
C SER A 224 1.61 2.38 -14.09
N ALA A 225 1.73 1.90 -12.85
CA ALA A 225 0.85 0.87 -12.33
C ALA A 225 -0.58 1.39 -12.10
N VAL A 226 -1.56 0.58 -12.51
CA VAL A 226 -2.98 0.92 -12.52
C VAL A 226 -3.78 -0.21 -11.88
N PRO A 227 -4.48 0.00 -10.74
CA PRO A 227 -5.09 -1.05 -9.95
C PRO A 227 -6.43 -1.56 -10.52
N TYR A 228 -6.57 -1.63 -11.83
CA TYR A 228 -7.77 -2.12 -12.52
C TYR A 228 -7.49 -2.55 -13.97
N ASN A 229 -6.24 -2.90 -14.31
CA ASN A 229 -5.86 -3.37 -15.64
C ASN A 229 -5.48 -4.85 -15.68
N GLY A 230 -5.57 -5.55 -14.54
CA GLY A 230 -5.27 -6.97 -14.42
C GLY A 230 -3.78 -7.31 -14.49
N LEU A 231 -2.88 -6.33 -14.28
CA LEU A 231 -1.44 -6.48 -14.40
C LEU A 231 -0.70 -5.87 -13.22
N LEU A 232 0.48 -6.37 -12.95
CA LEU A 232 1.46 -5.79 -12.02
C LEU A 232 2.58 -5.14 -12.82
N ASP A 233 2.93 -3.92 -12.47
CA ASP A 233 4.13 -3.26 -12.98
C ASP A 233 5.33 -3.63 -12.11
N VAL A 234 6.43 -4.04 -12.73
CA VAL A 234 7.63 -4.47 -12.03
C VAL A 234 8.81 -3.60 -12.43
N SER A 235 9.52 -3.06 -11.45
CA SER A 235 10.79 -2.38 -11.68
C SER A 235 11.91 -3.16 -11.02
N VAL A 236 12.79 -3.73 -11.83
CA VAL A 236 14.03 -4.36 -11.38
C VAL A 236 15.15 -3.33 -11.49
N VAL A 237 15.71 -2.94 -10.35
CA VAL A 237 16.71 -1.88 -10.28
C VAL A 237 18.07 -2.48 -9.96
N TYR A 238 18.98 -2.36 -10.91
CA TYR A 238 20.38 -2.72 -10.72
C TYR A 238 21.14 -1.56 -10.07
N HIS A 239 22.31 -1.84 -9.51
CA HIS A 239 23.10 -0.80 -8.89
C HIS A 239 23.63 0.19 -9.92
N PRO A 240 23.26 1.48 -9.87
CA PRO A 240 23.76 2.49 -10.79
C PRO A 240 25.20 2.90 -10.41
N GLU A 241 25.92 3.47 -11.36
CA GLU A 241 27.16 4.19 -11.06
C GLU A 241 26.87 5.43 -10.20
N VAL A 242 27.88 5.88 -9.42
CA VAL A 242 27.70 6.99 -8.45
C VAL A 242 27.15 8.26 -9.13
N VAL A 243 27.59 8.57 -10.33
CA VAL A 243 27.12 9.74 -11.09
C VAL A 243 25.64 9.59 -11.49
N GLN A 244 25.21 8.39 -11.82
CA GLN A 244 23.82 8.08 -12.20
C GLN A 244 22.85 8.09 -11.02
N LEU A 245 23.35 8.06 -9.77
CA LEU A 245 22.49 8.16 -8.58
C LEU A 245 21.74 9.49 -8.51
N VAL A 246 22.42 10.60 -8.86
CA VAL A 246 21.79 11.93 -8.86
C VAL A 246 20.69 12.01 -9.91
N GLU A 247 20.95 11.48 -11.11
CA GLU A 247 19.95 11.36 -12.17
C GLU A 247 18.77 10.49 -11.71
N GLY A 248 19.06 9.35 -11.08
CA GLY A 248 18.04 8.44 -10.55
C GLY A 248 17.13 9.09 -9.52
N PHE A 249 17.66 9.92 -8.61
CA PHE A 249 16.84 10.71 -7.68
C PHE A 249 15.95 11.71 -8.41
N TYR A 250 16.50 12.48 -9.34
CA TYR A 250 15.71 13.44 -10.11
C TYR A 250 14.57 12.74 -10.86
N LEU A 251 14.85 11.61 -11.52
CA LEU A 251 13.86 10.84 -12.26
C LEU A 251 12.80 10.21 -11.32
N LEU A 252 13.20 9.75 -10.11
CA LEU A 252 12.28 9.21 -9.13
C LEU A 252 11.27 10.26 -8.66
N PHE A 253 11.75 11.45 -8.27
CA PHE A 253 10.88 12.53 -7.80
C PHE A 253 10.05 13.17 -8.91
N SER A 254 10.48 13.08 -10.16
CA SER A 254 9.71 13.58 -11.32
C SER A 254 8.76 12.52 -11.90
N GLY A 255 8.63 11.33 -11.28
CA GLY A 255 7.78 10.23 -11.77
C GLY A 255 8.29 9.56 -13.06
N LYS A 256 9.55 9.80 -13.44
CA LYS A 256 10.17 9.30 -14.69
C LYS A 256 11.24 8.24 -14.46
N ILE A 257 11.22 7.57 -13.32
CA ILE A 257 12.26 6.60 -12.93
C ILE A 257 12.47 5.47 -13.95
N LEU A 258 11.43 5.12 -14.71
CA LEU A 258 11.51 4.08 -15.74
C LEU A 258 12.44 4.45 -16.91
N ASN A 259 12.82 5.72 -17.05
CA ASN A 259 13.78 6.18 -18.06
C ASN A 259 15.25 6.02 -17.60
N HIS A 260 15.47 5.65 -16.35
CA HIS A 260 16.81 5.47 -15.81
C HIS A 260 17.44 4.17 -16.32
N ARG A 261 18.71 4.21 -16.74
CA ARG A 261 19.43 3.07 -17.36
C ARG A 261 19.52 1.81 -16.48
N SER A 262 19.54 1.98 -15.17
CA SER A 262 19.61 0.87 -14.21
C SER A 262 18.24 0.31 -13.84
N VAL A 263 17.13 0.85 -14.38
CA VAL A 263 15.77 0.40 -14.12
C VAL A 263 15.26 -0.38 -15.31
N HIS A 264 14.87 -1.62 -15.07
CA HIS A 264 14.31 -2.50 -16.08
C HIS A 264 12.85 -2.76 -15.77
N PRO A 265 11.92 -2.14 -16.51
CA PRO A 265 10.49 -2.32 -16.29
C PRO A 265 9.98 -3.60 -16.92
N TYR A 266 9.04 -4.26 -16.24
CA TYR A 266 8.25 -5.38 -16.75
C TYR A 266 6.80 -5.14 -16.41
N ARG A 267 5.90 -5.84 -17.08
CA ARG A 267 4.47 -5.85 -16.78
C ARG A 267 3.96 -7.28 -16.95
N THR A 268 3.36 -7.84 -15.88
CA THR A 268 2.99 -9.25 -15.82
C THR A 268 1.84 -9.51 -14.85
N GLN A 269 1.23 -10.68 -14.92
CA GLN A 269 0.25 -11.13 -13.94
C GLN A 269 0.88 -11.90 -12.78
N GLU A 270 2.10 -12.39 -12.97
CA GLU A 270 2.75 -13.28 -12.01
C GLU A 270 4.26 -13.13 -11.99
N ILE A 271 4.83 -13.17 -10.80
CA ILE A 271 6.28 -13.17 -10.56
C ILE A 271 6.59 -14.31 -9.58
N ILE A 272 7.64 -15.08 -9.88
CA ILE A 272 8.16 -16.09 -8.97
C ILE A 272 9.54 -15.64 -8.50
N VAL A 273 9.68 -15.41 -7.21
CA VAL A 273 10.97 -15.16 -6.57
C VAL A 273 11.49 -16.47 -6.01
N GLU A 274 12.43 -17.09 -6.73
CA GLU A 274 13.02 -18.37 -6.33
C GLU A 274 14.03 -18.18 -5.19
N LYS A 275 14.75 -17.05 -5.23
CA LYS A 275 15.78 -16.69 -4.25
C LYS A 275 15.89 -15.19 -4.08
N ALA A 276 15.98 -14.73 -2.85
CA ALA A 276 16.25 -13.34 -2.49
C ALA A 276 17.10 -13.29 -1.21
N GLU A 277 18.40 -13.60 -1.34
CA GLU A 277 19.30 -13.77 -0.20
C GLU A 277 19.41 -12.48 0.62
N ARG A 278 19.06 -12.58 1.91
CA ARG A 278 19.12 -11.49 2.91
C ARG A 278 18.35 -10.22 2.56
N ALA A 279 17.55 -10.24 1.48
CA ALA A 279 16.74 -9.10 1.10
C ALA A 279 15.57 -8.93 2.06
N GLN A 280 15.36 -7.70 2.53
CA GLN A 280 14.15 -7.35 3.27
C GLN A 280 12.98 -7.26 2.31
N ILE A 281 11.77 -7.56 2.80
CA ILE A 281 10.53 -7.45 2.04
C ILE A 281 9.59 -6.51 2.78
N SER A 282 8.98 -5.60 2.04
CA SER A 282 7.96 -4.69 2.53
C SER A 282 6.71 -4.77 1.65
N VAL A 283 5.54 -4.85 2.28
CA VAL A 283 4.23 -4.89 1.65
C VAL A 283 3.46 -3.66 2.11
N ASP A 284 3.12 -2.75 1.21
CA ASP A 284 2.48 -1.44 1.49
C ASP A 284 3.12 -0.74 2.70
N GLY A 285 4.46 -0.63 2.70
CA GLY A 285 5.23 0.01 3.77
C GLY A 285 5.37 -0.78 5.07
N ARG A 286 4.84 -2.00 5.15
CA ARG A 286 5.03 -2.89 6.30
C ARG A 286 6.04 -3.96 6.00
N LEU A 287 7.03 -4.08 6.86
CA LEU A 287 7.99 -5.19 6.77
C LEU A 287 7.29 -6.50 7.08
N MET A 288 7.66 -7.52 6.35
CA MET A 288 7.29 -8.89 6.65
C MET A 288 8.54 -9.73 6.93
N ASN A 289 8.35 -10.86 7.63
CA ASN A 289 9.41 -11.85 7.76
C ASN A 289 9.73 -12.39 6.38
N THR A 290 11.02 -12.49 6.06
CA THR A 290 11.47 -13.01 4.78
C THR A 290 11.04 -14.47 4.65
N PRO A 291 10.38 -14.86 3.55
CA PRO A 291 10.03 -16.25 3.29
C PRO A 291 11.26 -17.16 3.29
N THR A 292 11.09 -18.37 3.79
CA THR A 292 12.18 -19.36 3.90
C THR A 292 12.47 -20.08 2.58
N GLY A 293 11.66 -19.90 1.57
CA GLY A 293 11.77 -20.54 0.27
C GLY A 293 11.19 -19.68 -0.86
N PRO A 294 10.98 -20.27 -2.02
CA PRO A 294 10.35 -19.60 -3.14
C PRO A 294 9.00 -19.00 -2.77
N PHE A 295 8.70 -17.82 -3.29
CA PHE A 295 7.41 -17.19 -3.13
C PHE A 295 6.92 -16.59 -4.45
N LYS A 296 5.62 -16.38 -4.52
CA LYS A 296 4.94 -15.96 -5.72
C LYS A 296 4.18 -14.67 -5.47
N ILE A 297 4.23 -13.74 -6.40
CA ILE A 297 3.43 -12.51 -6.38
C ILE A 297 2.52 -12.54 -7.61
N ILE A 298 1.22 -12.38 -7.38
CA ILE A 298 0.20 -12.44 -8.43
C ILE A 298 -0.74 -11.25 -8.33
N VAL A 299 -1.40 -10.90 -9.41
CA VAL A 299 -2.56 -10.01 -9.40
C VAL A 299 -3.83 -10.83 -9.17
N GLN A 300 -4.74 -10.27 -8.37
CA GLN A 300 -6.12 -10.75 -8.22
C GLN A 300 -7.05 -9.67 -8.75
N GLN A 301 -7.74 -9.97 -9.84
CA GLN A 301 -8.51 -8.98 -10.59
C GLN A 301 -9.89 -8.75 -9.97
N GLU A 302 -10.30 -7.48 -9.95
CA GLU A 302 -11.67 -7.04 -9.63
C GLU A 302 -12.21 -7.59 -8.29
N VAL A 303 -11.38 -7.58 -7.24
CA VAL A 303 -11.71 -8.24 -5.96
C VAL A 303 -12.27 -7.32 -4.89
N ILE A 304 -12.18 -5.99 -5.03
CA ILE A 304 -12.68 -5.01 -4.07
C ILE A 304 -13.51 -3.94 -4.80
N ASN A 305 -14.68 -3.64 -4.28
CA ASN A 305 -15.45 -2.46 -4.67
C ASN A 305 -14.86 -1.24 -3.97
N PHE A 306 -14.18 -0.37 -4.70
CA PHE A 306 -13.58 0.84 -4.16
C PHE A 306 -14.34 2.07 -4.63
N ILE A 307 -14.58 3.03 -3.72
CA ILE A 307 -15.28 4.28 -4.03
C ILE A 307 -14.27 5.26 -4.59
N ILE A 308 -14.54 5.77 -5.79
CA ILE A 308 -13.68 6.65 -6.56
C ILE A 308 -14.33 8.03 -6.79
N PRO A 309 -13.56 9.08 -7.10
CA PRO A 309 -14.07 10.41 -7.48
C PRO A 309 -14.98 10.45 -8.69
#